data_b60196791919cc0045522bd08a68f75c
#
_entry.id   b60196791919cc0045522bd08a68f75c
#
_cell.length_a   1.000
_cell.length_b   1.000
_cell.length_c   1.000
_cell.angle_alpha   90.00
_cell.angle_beta   90.00
_cell.angle_gamma   90.00
#
_symmetry.space_group_name_H-M   'P 1'
#
loop_
_entity.id
_entity.type
_entity.pdbx_description
1 polymer ?
#
loop_
_entity_poly.entity_id
_entity_poly.type
_entity_poly.pdbx_seq_one_letter_code
_entity_poly.pdbx_strand_id
1 'polypeptide(L)'
;MNPDPVYSVVVPFYNEADNLVALVREIDAMLRVLEQPAEIILVNDGSTDKFARPPGSPAFRIRWLDLSRNSGQSAAMYHGMQQARGRFVILMDADLQNDPMDAPKMLNKLESEQLDLVTGVRTKRNDNFVRRASSRVANAVRGALLQDHTSDTGCTLKVLRAEPAKRLPGWNGMHRFIPALVLSAGYKIGEMPVEHRARRSGVSKVAGGKRAVRATIDLLGMLWLSRRQFKGRLLAEED
;
A
#
# COMPACT_ATOMS: atom_id res chain seq x y z
N MET A 1 -0.12 19.11 -23.23
CA MET A 1 0.55 18.34 -22.16
C MET A 1 -0.52 17.93 -21.16
N ASN A 2 -0.56 16.67 -20.72
CA ASN A 2 -1.46 16.33 -19.62
C ASN A 2 -0.93 17.01 -18.35
N PRO A 3 -1.81 17.57 -17.52
CA PRO A 3 -1.39 18.18 -16.27
C PRO A 3 -0.69 17.15 -15.37
N ASP A 4 0.15 17.62 -14.45
CA ASP A 4 0.79 16.76 -13.47
C ASP A 4 -0.28 16.03 -12.61
N PRO A 5 -0.12 14.74 -12.34
CA PRO A 5 -1.11 14.00 -11.61
C PRO A 5 -1.22 14.49 -10.16
N VAL A 6 -2.45 14.57 -9.65
CA VAL A 6 -2.70 14.77 -8.23
C VAL A 6 -2.62 13.44 -7.47
N TYR A 7 -3.06 12.37 -8.12
CA TYR A 7 -3.09 11.03 -7.53
C TYR A 7 -2.24 10.04 -8.34
N SER A 8 -1.44 9.24 -7.62
CA SER A 8 -0.74 8.06 -8.16
C SER A 8 -1.29 6.80 -7.49
N VAL A 9 -2.02 5.99 -8.25
CA VAL A 9 -2.51 4.68 -7.77
C VAL A 9 -1.44 3.64 -8.07
N VAL A 10 -0.82 3.08 -7.03
CA VAL A 10 0.25 2.08 -7.15
C VAL A 10 -0.31 0.69 -6.86
N VAL A 11 -0.20 -0.18 -7.85
CA VAL A 11 -0.72 -1.54 -7.80
C VAL A 11 0.39 -2.54 -8.14
N PRO A 12 1.00 -3.20 -7.14
CA PRO A 12 1.88 -4.34 -7.37
C PRO A 12 1.07 -5.57 -7.79
N PHE A 13 1.55 -6.31 -8.78
CA PHE A 13 0.91 -7.57 -9.18
C PHE A 13 1.92 -8.66 -9.56
N TYR A 14 1.55 -9.91 -9.33
CA TYR A 14 2.29 -11.11 -9.75
C TYR A 14 1.33 -12.24 -10.07
N ASN A 15 1.25 -12.63 -11.34
CA ASN A 15 0.33 -13.65 -11.84
C ASN A 15 -1.14 -13.36 -11.46
N GLU A 16 -1.61 -12.18 -11.83
CA GLU A 16 -2.97 -11.68 -11.60
C GLU A 16 -3.63 -11.23 -12.94
N ALA A 17 -3.26 -11.86 -14.05
CA ALA A 17 -3.73 -11.51 -15.41
C ALA A 17 -5.25 -11.33 -15.51
N ASP A 18 -6.02 -12.24 -14.88
CA ASP A 18 -7.47 -12.27 -14.92
C ASP A 18 -8.13 -11.07 -14.21
N ASN A 19 -7.42 -10.46 -13.28
CA ASN A 19 -7.95 -9.39 -12.45
C ASN A 19 -7.64 -7.98 -12.99
N LEU A 20 -6.58 -7.80 -13.80
CA LEU A 20 -6.06 -6.49 -14.18
C LEU A 20 -7.09 -5.60 -14.90
N VAL A 21 -7.86 -6.17 -15.84
CA VAL A 21 -8.85 -5.39 -16.61
C VAL A 21 -9.99 -4.93 -15.71
N ALA A 22 -10.48 -5.81 -14.84
CA ALA A 22 -11.54 -5.46 -13.89
C ALA A 22 -11.06 -4.42 -12.88
N LEU A 23 -9.85 -4.59 -12.36
CA LEU A 23 -9.22 -3.67 -11.41
C LEU A 23 -9.07 -2.26 -12.00
N VAL A 24 -8.54 -2.14 -13.22
CA VAL A 24 -8.38 -0.82 -13.88
C VAL A 24 -9.72 -0.14 -14.08
N ARG A 25 -10.79 -0.89 -14.39
CA ARG A 25 -12.15 -0.34 -14.48
C ARG A 25 -12.67 0.18 -13.14
N GLU A 26 -12.43 -0.57 -12.06
CA GLU A 26 -12.85 -0.13 -10.72
C GLU A 26 -12.05 1.11 -10.27
N ILE A 27 -10.75 1.17 -10.57
CA ILE A 27 -9.92 2.35 -10.32
C ILE A 27 -10.38 3.55 -11.17
N ASP A 28 -10.72 3.35 -12.46
CA ASP A 28 -11.26 4.41 -13.31
C ASP A 28 -12.53 5.01 -12.70
N ALA A 29 -13.45 4.16 -12.23
CA ALA A 29 -14.68 4.63 -11.58
C ALA A 29 -14.37 5.48 -10.32
N MET A 30 -13.41 5.08 -9.51
CA MET A 30 -12.96 5.84 -8.35
C MET A 30 -12.31 7.17 -8.74
N LEU A 31 -11.43 7.17 -9.75
CA LEU A 31 -10.75 8.39 -10.20
C LEU A 31 -11.72 9.41 -10.80
N ARG A 32 -12.80 8.97 -11.43
CA ARG A 32 -13.89 9.86 -11.90
C ARG A 32 -14.60 10.59 -10.76
N VAL A 33 -14.72 9.94 -9.58
CA VAL A 33 -15.29 10.61 -8.39
C VAL A 33 -14.34 11.66 -7.82
N LEU A 34 -13.04 11.48 -7.99
CA LEU A 34 -12.03 12.44 -7.51
C LEU A 34 -11.87 13.66 -8.42
N GLU A 35 -12.29 13.58 -9.69
CA GLU A 35 -12.30 14.67 -10.68
C GLU A 35 -10.98 15.45 -10.83
N GLN A 36 -9.85 14.78 -10.58
CA GLN A 36 -8.52 15.36 -10.64
C GLN A 36 -7.60 14.51 -11.52
N PRO A 37 -6.56 15.10 -12.12
CA PRO A 37 -5.57 14.36 -12.90
C PRO A 37 -4.93 13.24 -12.10
N ALA A 38 -4.81 12.05 -12.72
CA ALA A 38 -4.28 10.88 -12.05
C ALA A 38 -3.39 10.02 -12.96
N GLU A 39 -2.58 9.17 -12.33
CA GLU A 39 -1.87 8.07 -12.98
C GLU A 39 -2.13 6.76 -12.24
N ILE A 40 -2.13 5.66 -12.98
CA ILE A 40 -2.11 4.30 -12.42
C ILE A 40 -0.74 3.72 -12.72
N ILE A 41 -0.03 3.25 -11.71
CA ILE A 41 1.27 2.61 -11.81
C ILE A 41 1.09 1.13 -11.52
N LEU A 42 1.05 0.32 -12.57
CA LEU A 42 0.97 -1.12 -12.49
C LEU A 42 2.39 -1.69 -12.43
N VAL A 43 2.76 -2.30 -11.30
CA VAL A 43 4.10 -2.83 -11.09
C VAL A 43 4.08 -4.34 -11.18
N ASN A 44 4.58 -4.86 -12.29
CA ASN A 44 4.73 -6.28 -12.54
C ASN A 44 5.94 -6.85 -11.79
N ASP A 45 5.70 -7.69 -10.81
CA ASP A 45 6.75 -8.36 -10.02
C ASP A 45 7.28 -9.64 -10.70
N GLY A 46 7.59 -9.53 -11.99
CA GLY A 46 8.13 -10.65 -12.77
C GLY A 46 7.13 -11.77 -13.01
N SER A 47 5.89 -11.44 -13.40
CA SER A 47 4.84 -12.41 -13.70
C SER A 47 5.23 -13.36 -14.82
N THR A 48 4.78 -14.60 -14.70
CA THR A 48 4.97 -15.67 -15.69
C THR A 48 3.72 -15.97 -16.52
N ASP A 49 2.57 -15.45 -16.09
CA ASP A 49 1.31 -15.52 -16.83
C ASP A 49 1.29 -14.50 -17.98
N LYS A 50 0.50 -14.79 -19.00
CA LYS A 50 0.26 -13.84 -20.10
C LYS A 50 -0.90 -12.94 -19.73
N PHE A 51 -0.66 -11.64 -19.66
CA PHE A 51 -1.68 -10.65 -19.39
C PHE A 51 -1.81 -9.62 -20.52
N ALA A 52 -3.03 -9.17 -20.75
CA ALA A 52 -3.29 -8.03 -21.61
C ALA A 52 -3.03 -6.74 -20.81
N ARG A 53 -2.38 -5.77 -21.43
CA ARG A 53 -2.23 -4.43 -20.86
C ARG A 53 -3.51 -3.64 -21.09
N PRO A 54 -4.32 -3.35 -20.05
CA PRO A 54 -5.51 -2.52 -20.23
C PRO A 54 -5.13 -1.14 -20.79
N PRO A 55 -5.96 -0.57 -21.66
CA PRO A 55 -5.72 0.77 -22.18
C PRO A 55 -5.90 1.82 -21.07
N GLY A 56 -5.17 2.92 -21.19
CA GLY A 56 -5.45 4.12 -20.41
C GLY A 56 -6.76 4.80 -20.83
N SER A 57 -7.13 5.85 -20.13
CA SER A 57 -8.27 6.68 -20.45
C SER A 57 -7.84 8.15 -20.52
N PRO A 58 -8.66 9.05 -21.09
CA PRO A 58 -8.38 10.49 -21.04
C PRO A 58 -8.23 11.06 -19.62
N ALA A 59 -8.86 10.40 -18.64
CA ALA A 59 -8.84 10.82 -17.23
C ALA A 59 -7.55 10.44 -16.49
N PHE A 60 -6.80 9.44 -16.98
CA PHE A 60 -5.58 8.99 -16.32
C PHE A 60 -4.62 8.32 -17.30
N ARG A 61 -3.33 8.31 -16.95
CA ARG A 61 -2.29 7.52 -17.61
C ARG A 61 -2.06 6.20 -16.90
N ILE A 62 -1.85 5.10 -17.65
CA ILE A 62 -1.30 3.87 -17.09
C ILE A 62 0.20 3.85 -17.38
N ARG A 63 0.98 3.67 -16.32
CA ARG A 63 2.43 3.41 -16.39
C ARG A 63 2.69 1.97 -15.96
N TRP A 64 3.49 1.28 -16.74
CA TRP A 64 3.89 -0.09 -16.51
C TRP A 64 5.34 -0.11 -16.04
N LEU A 65 5.57 -0.73 -14.90
CA LEU A 65 6.90 -0.99 -14.37
C LEU A 65 7.08 -2.51 -14.30
N ASP A 66 8.07 -3.03 -15.01
CA ASP A 66 8.38 -4.46 -15.03
C ASP A 66 9.65 -4.71 -14.22
N LEU A 67 9.58 -5.50 -13.15
CA LEU A 67 10.75 -5.97 -12.42
C LEU A 67 11.38 -7.15 -13.18
N SER A 68 12.70 -7.23 -13.17
CA SER A 68 13.45 -8.26 -13.90
C SER A 68 13.19 -9.69 -13.40
N ARG A 69 12.67 -9.84 -12.19
CA ARG A 69 12.32 -11.11 -11.55
C ARG A 69 11.34 -10.88 -10.41
N ASN A 70 10.68 -11.94 -9.96
CA ASN A 70 9.88 -11.88 -8.73
C ASN A 70 10.76 -11.50 -7.53
N SER A 71 10.51 -10.33 -6.99
CA SER A 71 11.25 -9.73 -5.87
C SER A 71 10.37 -9.56 -4.64
N GLY A 72 9.08 -9.85 -4.78
CA GLY A 72 8.06 -9.79 -3.73
C GLY A 72 7.32 -8.45 -3.68
N GLN A 73 6.12 -8.50 -3.12
CA GLN A 73 5.19 -7.36 -3.03
C GLN A 73 5.85 -6.07 -2.50
N SER A 74 6.75 -6.18 -1.52
CA SER A 74 7.45 -5.01 -0.96
C SER A 74 8.31 -4.29 -1.99
N ALA A 75 9.03 -5.03 -2.82
CA ALA A 75 9.89 -4.44 -3.85
C ALA A 75 9.04 -3.75 -4.93
N ALA A 76 7.99 -4.43 -5.41
CA ALA A 76 7.09 -3.86 -6.40
C ALA A 76 6.39 -2.60 -5.87
N MET A 77 5.88 -2.63 -4.64
CA MET A 77 5.26 -1.47 -3.99
C MET A 77 6.26 -0.31 -3.80
N TYR A 78 7.47 -0.62 -3.33
CA TYR A 78 8.54 0.36 -3.15
C TYR A 78 8.88 1.07 -4.48
N HIS A 79 9.16 0.32 -5.54
CA HIS A 79 9.46 0.91 -6.84
C HIS A 79 8.30 1.73 -7.39
N GLY A 80 7.06 1.28 -7.21
CA GLY A 80 5.88 2.05 -7.59
C GLY A 80 5.80 3.39 -6.85
N MET A 81 5.99 3.40 -5.54
CA MET A 81 5.99 4.63 -4.73
C MET A 81 7.11 5.60 -5.14
N GLN A 82 8.33 5.08 -5.40
CA GLN A 82 9.44 5.93 -5.85
C GLN A 82 9.18 6.58 -7.21
N GLN A 83 8.42 5.93 -8.07
CA GLN A 83 8.07 6.43 -9.41
C GLN A 83 6.78 7.27 -9.44
N ALA A 84 6.04 7.34 -8.33
CA ALA A 84 4.82 8.13 -8.22
C ALA A 84 5.12 9.63 -8.40
N ARG A 85 4.29 10.31 -9.18
CA ARG A 85 4.40 11.75 -9.48
C ARG A 85 3.30 12.56 -8.82
N GLY A 86 2.22 11.90 -8.38
CA GLY A 86 1.08 12.54 -7.74
C GLY A 86 1.41 13.09 -6.35
N ARG A 87 0.67 14.11 -5.94
CA ARG A 87 0.72 14.67 -4.58
C ARG A 87 0.32 13.63 -3.52
N PHE A 88 -0.58 12.71 -3.90
CA PHE A 88 -1.03 11.61 -3.06
C PHE A 88 -0.74 10.28 -3.74
N VAL A 89 -0.34 9.29 -2.94
CA VAL A 89 -0.10 7.91 -3.37
C VAL A 89 -1.17 7.01 -2.74
N ILE A 90 -1.87 6.27 -3.58
CA ILE A 90 -2.88 5.29 -3.18
C ILE A 90 -2.31 3.90 -3.44
N LEU A 91 -2.14 3.09 -2.40
CA LEU A 91 -1.63 1.73 -2.48
C LEU A 91 -2.80 0.75 -2.42
N MET A 92 -2.85 -0.23 -3.31
CA MET A 92 -3.83 -1.32 -3.26
C MET A 92 -3.30 -2.59 -3.93
N ASP A 93 -3.89 -3.74 -3.60
CA ASP A 93 -3.56 -5.04 -4.21
C ASP A 93 -4.31 -5.25 -5.53
N ALA A 94 -3.77 -6.14 -6.38
CA ALA A 94 -4.37 -6.49 -7.68
C ALA A 94 -5.44 -7.58 -7.61
N ASP A 95 -5.76 -8.13 -6.44
CA ASP A 95 -6.62 -9.30 -6.26
C ASP A 95 -8.13 -8.97 -6.10
N LEU A 96 -8.52 -7.70 -6.33
CA LEU A 96 -9.89 -7.20 -6.23
C LEU A 96 -10.53 -7.32 -4.83
N GLN A 97 -9.74 -7.54 -3.78
CA GLN A 97 -10.25 -7.61 -2.42
C GLN A 97 -10.47 -6.22 -1.80
N ASN A 98 -9.69 -5.23 -2.19
CA ASN A 98 -9.91 -3.84 -1.79
C ASN A 98 -11.04 -3.21 -2.62
N ASP A 99 -11.87 -2.38 -2.00
CA ASP A 99 -12.78 -1.51 -2.73
C ASP A 99 -12.09 -0.17 -3.03
N PRO A 100 -11.79 0.17 -4.31
CA PRO A 100 -11.19 1.46 -4.63
C PRO A 100 -12.03 2.64 -4.15
N MET A 101 -13.36 2.49 -4.05
CA MET A 101 -14.30 3.55 -3.62
C MET A 101 -14.13 3.98 -2.16
N ASP A 102 -13.32 3.27 -1.38
CA ASP A 102 -12.95 3.73 -0.03
C ASP A 102 -11.82 4.78 -0.07
N ALA A 103 -10.99 4.83 -1.14
CA ALA A 103 -9.89 5.78 -1.24
C ALA A 103 -10.31 7.26 -1.19
N PRO A 104 -11.40 7.72 -1.85
CA PRO A 104 -11.89 9.09 -1.69
C PRO A 104 -12.19 9.49 -0.24
N LYS A 105 -12.80 8.58 0.55
CA LYS A 105 -13.09 8.83 1.97
C LYS A 105 -11.80 8.91 2.79
N MET A 106 -10.81 8.05 2.46
CA MET A 106 -9.50 8.06 3.11
C MET A 106 -8.73 9.34 2.79
N LEU A 107 -8.80 9.85 1.54
CA LEU A 107 -8.23 11.13 1.13
C LEU A 107 -8.86 12.29 1.91
N ASN A 108 -10.18 12.33 2.00
CA ASN A 108 -10.88 13.36 2.78
C ASN A 108 -10.45 13.35 4.26
N LYS A 109 -10.33 12.17 4.88
CA LYS A 109 -9.81 12.04 6.25
C LYS A 109 -8.38 12.54 6.35
N LEU A 110 -7.52 12.15 5.40
CA LEU A 110 -6.12 12.55 5.39
C LEU A 110 -5.97 14.08 5.33
N GLU A 111 -6.79 14.76 4.52
CA GLU A 111 -6.73 16.21 4.38
C GLU A 111 -7.38 16.94 5.57
N SER A 112 -8.58 16.53 5.99
CA SER A 112 -9.32 17.19 7.08
C SER A 112 -8.62 17.09 8.43
N GLU A 113 -7.96 15.95 8.71
CA GLU A 113 -7.22 15.73 9.96
C GLU A 113 -5.72 16.05 9.83
N GLN A 114 -5.29 16.60 8.70
CA GLN A 114 -3.88 16.93 8.41
C GLN A 114 -2.93 15.76 8.66
N LEU A 115 -3.32 14.57 8.20
CA LEU A 115 -2.52 13.35 8.29
C LEU A 115 -1.58 13.21 7.09
N ASP A 116 -0.57 12.39 7.25
CA ASP A 116 0.40 12.04 6.21
C ASP A 116 0.14 10.63 5.64
N LEU A 117 -0.51 9.77 6.42
CA LEU A 117 -0.96 8.43 6.03
C LEU A 117 -2.31 8.13 6.64
N VAL A 118 -3.23 7.57 5.84
CA VAL A 118 -4.41 6.85 6.32
C VAL A 118 -4.30 5.40 5.87
N THR A 119 -4.39 4.46 6.81
CA THR A 119 -4.41 3.01 6.52
C THR A 119 -5.82 2.45 6.71
N GLY A 120 -6.24 1.57 5.80
CA GLY A 120 -7.50 0.87 5.93
C GLY A 120 -7.47 -0.18 7.04
N VAL A 121 -8.61 -0.36 7.71
CA VAL A 121 -8.88 -1.43 8.68
C VAL A 121 -10.04 -2.26 8.15
N ARG A 122 -9.79 -3.54 7.85
CA ARG A 122 -10.79 -4.43 7.27
C ARG A 122 -11.89 -4.76 8.26
N THR A 123 -13.12 -4.36 7.96
CA THR A 123 -14.29 -4.55 8.85
C THR A 123 -14.77 -5.98 8.93
N LYS A 124 -14.66 -6.75 7.83
CA LYS A 124 -15.09 -8.16 7.76
C LYS A 124 -13.87 -9.06 7.48
N ARG A 125 -13.38 -9.74 8.50
CA ARG A 125 -12.34 -10.77 8.35
C ARG A 125 -12.98 -12.15 8.48
N ASN A 126 -13.05 -12.90 7.39
CA ASN A 126 -13.47 -14.31 7.37
C ASN A 126 -12.37 -15.25 7.91
N ASP A 127 -11.72 -14.86 9.02
CA ASP A 127 -10.67 -15.67 9.62
C ASP A 127 -11.26 -16.59 10.71
N ASN A 128 -10.78 -17.83 10.79
CA ASN A 128 -11.08 -18.76 11.88
C ASN A 128 -10.66 -18.14 13.24
N PHE A 129 -11.40 -18.48 14.31
CA PHE A 129 -11.21 -17.93 15.66
C PHE A 129 -9.74 -17.97 16.13
N VAL A 130 -9.04 -19.09 15.90
CA VAL A 130 -7.62 -19.27 16.27
C VAL A 130 -6.71 -18.28 15.51
N ARG A 131 -6.94 -18.07 14.21
CA ARG A 131 -6.21 -17.07 13.41
C ARG A 131 -6.49 -15.66 13.91
N ARG A 132 -7.71 -15.37 14.32
CA ARG A 132 -8.10 -14.05 14.83
C ARG A 132 -7.43 -13.77 16.18
N ALA A 133 -7.38 -14.76 17.09
CA ALA A 133 -6.71 -14.64 18.38
C ALA A 133 -5.19 -14.46 18.24
N SER A 134 -4.53 -15.32 17.45
CA SER A 134 -3.08 -15.22 17.22
C SER A 134 -2.69 -13.90 16.52
N SER A 135 -3.52 -13.41 15.59
CA SER A 135 -3.29 -12.12 14.93
C SER A 135 -3.45 -10.94 15.89
N ARG A 136 -4.41 -11.01 16.84
CA ARG A 136 -4.57 -9.98 17.88
C ARG A 136 -3.37 -9.90 18.80
N VAL A 137 -2.87 -11.04 19.29
CA VAL A 137 -1.67 -11.09 20.15
C VAL A 137 -0.46 -10.54 19.39
N ALA A 138 -0.23 -11.00 18.17
CA ALA A 138 0.87 -10.51 17.33
C ALA A 138 0.79 -8.99 17.07
N ASN A 139 -0.40 -8.46 16.78
CA ASN A 139 -0.60 -7.03 16.59
C ASN A 139 -0.42 -6.24 17.90
N ALA A 140 -0.88 -6.77 19.03
CA ALA A 140 -0.68 -6.12 20.34
C ALA A 140 0.80 -6.04 20.71
N VAL A 141 1.56 -7.14 20.57
CA VAL A 141 3.01 -7.16 20.80
C VAL A 141 3.72 -6.18 19.86
N ARG A 142 3.38 -6.21 18.57
CA ARG A 142 3.95 -5.28 17.58
C ARG A 142 3.62 -3.82 17.91
N GLY A 143 2.34 -3.53 18.20
CA GLY A 143 1.89 -2.18 18.54
C GLY A 143 2.55 -1.62 19.79
N ALA A 144 2.75 -2.46 20.84
CA ALA A 144 3.49 -2.08 22.03
C ALA A 144 4.97 -1.77 21.75
N LEU A 145 5.60 -2.54 20.85
CA LEU A 145 7.01 -2.38 20.50
C LEU A 145 7.25 -1.21 19.53
N LEU A 146 6.38 -1.01 18.54
CA LEU A 146 6.54 0.01 17.50
C LEU A 146 5.78 1.31 17.82
N GLN A 147 4.88 1.28 18.79
CA GLN A 147 4.04 2.41 19.20
C GLN A 147 3.20 3.00 18.04
N ASP A 148 2.90 2.18 17.02
CA ASP A 148 2.19 2.64 15.83
C ASP A 148 0.66 2.53 15.94
N HIS A 149 0.16 1.92 17.01
CA HIS A 149 -1.27 1.74 17.33
C HIS A 149 -2.13 1.21 16.16
N THR A 150 -1.49 0.63 15.13
CA THR A 150 -2.19 0.15 13.94
C THR A 150 -2.87 -1.19 14.21
N SER A 151 -4.18 -1.24 13.99
CA SER A 151 -5.01 -2.41 14.29
C SER A 151 -4.98 -3.47 13.16
N ASP A 152 -4.80 -3.06 11.90
CA ASP A 152 -4.73 -3.97 10.74
C ASP A 152 -3.58 -3.65 9.78
N THR A 153 -2.40 -4.21 10.05
CA THR A 153 -1.23 -4.07 9.18
C THR A 153 -1.30 -4.84 7.88
N GLY A 154 -2.23 -5.79 7.80
CA GLY A 154 -2.42 -6.60 6.59
C GLY A 154 -3.30 -5.95 5.54
N CYS A 155 -3.93 -4.84 5.82
CA CYS A 155 -4.69 -4.09 4.81
C CYS A 155 -3.71 -3.35 3.89
N THR A 156 -3.81 -3.60 2.58
CA THR A 156 -2.93 -2.95 1.60
C THR A 156 -3.46 -1.58 1.20
N LEU A 157 -4.78 -1.37 1.26
CA LEU A 157 -5.36 -0.07 0.93
C LEU A 157 -4.85 0.99 1.91
N LYS A 158 -4.03 1.89 1.39
CA LYS A 158 -3.42 3.00 2.12
C LYS A 158 -3.37 4.23 1.23
N VAL A 159 -3.53 5.39 1.84
CA VAL A 159 -3.39 6.68 1.18
C VAL A 159 -2.33 7.48 1.90
N LEU A 160 -1.32 7.94 1.16
CA LEU A 160 -0.18 8.68 1.70
C LEU A 160 0.03 10.00 0.94
N ARG A 161 0.60 10.99 1.61
CA ARG A 161 1.26 12.10 0.90
C ARG A 161 2.52 11.59 0.19
N ALA A 162 2.89 12.22 -0.91
CA ALA A 162 4.05 11.79 -1.71
C ALA A 162 5.36 11.85 -0.92
N GLU A 163 5.55 12.87 -0.09
CA GLU A 163 6.79 13.06 0.67
C GLU A 163 7.10 11.87 1.58
N PRO A 164 6.22 11.45 2.54
CA PRO A 164 6.49 10.26 3.33
C PRO A 164 6.62 9.00 2.48
N ALA A 165 5.83 8.83 1.41
CA ALA A 165 5.91 7.65 0.55
C ALA A 165 7.31 7.48 -0.08
N LYS A 166 7.94 8.58 -0.53
CA LYS A 166 9.27 8.58 -1.15
C LYS A 166 10.42 8.41 -0.15
N ARG A 167 10.19 8.74 1.11
CA ARG A 167 11.20 8.60 2.19
C ARG A 167 11.26 7.21 2.82
N LEU A 168 10.31 6.33 2.50
CA LEU A 168 10.32 4.99 3.07
C LEU A 168 11.57 4.21 2.61
N PRO A 169 12.28 3.55 3.54
CA PRO A 169 13.40 2.68 3.18
C PRO A 169 12.89 1.41 2.51
N GLY A 170 13.55 1.01 1.41
CA GLY A 170 13.22 -0.22 0.68
C GLY A 170 13.84 -1.45 1.33
N TRP A 171 13.03 -2.41 1.78
CA TRP A 171 13.46 -3.72 2.25
C TRP A 171 12.34 -4.77 2.14
N ASN A 172 12.71 -6.04 2.08
CA ASN A 172 11.73 -7.10 1.91
C ASN A 172 10.89 -7.30 3.18
N GLY A 173 9.58 -7.10 3.09
CA GLY A 173 8.65 -7.14 4.22
C GLY A 173 8.14 -5.77 4.66
N MET A 174 8.70 -4.65 4.14
CA MET A 174 8.35 -3.29 4.56
C MET A 174 6.85 -2.96 4.41
N HIS A 175 6.17 -3.54 3.43
CA HIS A 175 4.75 -3.26 3.16
C HIS A 175 3.85 -3.45 4.38
N ARG A 176 4.23 -4.34 5.32
CA ARG A 176 3.52 -4.58 6.58
C ARG A 176 3.81 -3.54 7.67
N PHE A 177 4.87 -2.77 7.49
CA PHE A 177 5.36 -1.80 8.46
C PHE A 177 5.25 -0.36 7.96
N ILE A 178 4.58 -0.10 6.84
CA ILE A 178 4.41 1.26 6.30
C ILE A 178 3.91 2.24 7.38
N PRO A 179 2.85 1.95 8.18
CA PRO A 179 2.42 2.86 9.23
C PRO A 179 3.51 3.15 10.26
N ALA A 180 4.20 2.10 10.74
CA ALA A 180 5.28 2.26 11.71
C ALA A 180 6.47 3.05 11.14
N LEU A 181 6.82 2.83 9.86
CA LEU A 181 7.89 3.57 9.17
C LEU A 181 7.54 5.05 9.02
N VAL A 182 6.31 5.35 8.62
CA VAL A 182 5.81 6.73 8.48
C VAL A 182 5.81 7.43 9.84
N LEU A 183 5.30 6.77 10.88
CA LEU A 183 5.26 7.31 12.23
C LEU A 183 6.67 7.55 12.80
N SER A 184 7.59 6.58 12.64
CA SER A 184 8.97 6.70 13.12
C SER A 184 9.76 7.82 12.43
N ALA A 185 9.38 8.18 11.21
CA ALA A 185 9.91 9.33 10.50
C ALA A 185 9.30 10.69 10.95
N GLY A 186 8.40 10.68 11.96
CA GLY A 186 7.80 11.87 12.55
C GLY A 186 6.57 12.39 11.79
N TYR A 187 5.94 11.56 10.96
CA TYR A 187 4.69 11.89 10.27
C TYR A 187 3.47 11.43 11.05
N LYS A 188 2.31 12.00 10.73
CA LYS A 188 1.03 11.68 11.37
C LYS A 188 0.30 10.57 10.61
N ILE A 189 -0.23 9.60 11.35
CA ILE A 189 -0.99 8.49 10.77
C ILE A 189 -2.41 8.43 11.34
N GLY A 190 -3.34 7.89 10.55
CA GLY A 190 -4.70 7.59 10.98
C GLY A 190 -5.19 6.26 10.40
N GLU A 191 -6.27 5.75 10.96
CA GLU A 191 -6.94 4.54 10.49
C GLU A 191 -8.36 4.83 10.05
N MET A 192 -8.87 4.06 9.09
CA MET A 192 -10.26 4.13 8.66
C MET A 192 -10.80 2.73 8.35
N PRO A 193 -12.02 2.37 8.80
CA PRO A 193 -12.68 1.15 8.37
C PRO A 193 -12.89 1.14 6.85
N VAL A 194 -12.52 0.02 6.21
CA VAL A 194 -12.68 -0.19 4.77
C VAL A 194 -13.35 -1.52 4.47
N GLU A 195 -14.00 -1.61 3.32
CA GLU A 195 -14.57 -2.86 2.86
C GLU A 195 -13.48 -3.83 2.39
N HIS A 196 -13.71 -5.11 2.63
CA HIS A 196 -12.82 -6.18 2.18
C HIS A 196 -13.65 -7.31 1.58
N ARG A 197 -13.54 -7.45 0.26
CA ARG A 197 -14.30 -8.42 -0.52
C ARG A 197 -13.65 -9.79 -0.46
N ALA A 198 -14.44 -10.85 -0.71
CA ALA A 198 -13.88 -12.19 -0.93
C ALA A 198 -13.05 -12.19 -2.22
N ARG A 199 -11.92 -12.94 -2.22
CA ARG A 199 -11.09 -13.10 -3.41
C ARG A 199 -11.89 -13.78 -4.52
N ARG A 200 -11.88 -13.23 -5.74
CA ARG A 200 -12.62 -13.77 -6.89
C ARG A 200 -11.87 -14.91 -7.56
N SER A 201 -10.53 -14.84 -7.63
CA SER A 201 -9.67 -15.86 -8.25
C SER A 201 -8.30 -15.94 -7.54
N GLY A 202 -7.56 -17.03 -7.76
CA GLY A 202 -6.22 -17.23 -7.23
C GLY A 202 -6.15 -18.03 -5.93
N VAL A 203 -5.02 -18.73 -5.74
CA VAL A 203 -4.73 -19.54 -4.54
C VAL A 203 -3.85 -18.77 -3.58
N SER A 204 -4.18 -18.81 -2.28
CA SER A 204 -3.33 -18.21 -1.24
C SER A 204 -1.95 -18.92 -1.22
N LYS A 205 -0.91 -18.24 -1.67
CA LYS A 205 0.46 -18.79 -1.86
C LYS A 205 1.28 -18.91 -0.56
N VAL A 206 0.66 -18.82 0.63
CA VAL A 206 1.42 -18.65 1.87
C VAL A 206 1.20 -19.79 2.86
N ALA A 207 2.23 -20.63 3.05
CA ALA A 207 2.29 -21.72 4.05
C ALA A 207 2.90 -21.27 5.41
N GLY A 208 2.47 -21.93 6.51
CA GLY A 208 2.44 -21.43 7.88
C GLY A 208 3.73 -21.13 8.67
N GLY A 209 4.59 -22.10 9.04
CA GLY A 209 5.59 -21.93 10.11
C GLY A 209 6.76 -20.98 9.79
N LYS A 210 7.31 -21.04 8.59
CA LYS A 210 8.41 -20.15 8.15
C LYS A 210 8.01 -18.66 8.11
N ARG A 211 6.70 -18.37 8.08
CA ARG A 211 6.16 -17.00 8.07
C ARG A 211 6.27 -16.33 9.44
N ALA A 212 6.04 -17.06 10.53
CA ALA A 212 6.14 -16.51 11.87
C ALA A 212 7.59 -16.10 12.20
N VAL A 213 8.56 -16.97 11.88
CA VAL A 213 9.99 -16.66 12.06
C VAL A 213 10.39 -15.41 11.27
N ARG A 214 10.04 -15.33 9.99
CA ARG A 214 10.30 -14.11 9.20
C ARG A 214 9.65 -12.87 9.81
N ALA A 215 8.39 -12.97 10.23
CA ALA A 215 7.69 -11.83 10.82
C ALA A 215 8.37 -11.33 12.10
N THR A 216 8.93 -12.23 12.90
CA THR A 216 9.70 -11.87 14.10
C THR A 216 11.03 -11.19 13.73
N ILE A 217 11.76 -11.72 12.77
CA ILE A 217 13.01 -11.10 12.27
C ILE A 217 12.72 -9.70 11.71
N ASP A 218 11.67 -9.57 10.89
CA ASP A 218 11.26 -8.31 10.31
C ASP A 218 10.87 -7.29 11.40
N LEU A 219 10.21 -7.75 12.48
CA LEU A 219 9.86 -6.88 13.61
C LEU A 219 11.10 -6.38 14.36
N LEU A 220 12.08 -7.24 14.61
CA LEU A 220 13.34 -6.86 15.24
C LEU A 220 14.13 -5.89 14.35
N GLY A 221 14.17 -6.16 13.05
CA GLY A 221 14.77 -5.26 12.06
C GLY A 221 14.08 -3.88 12.04
N MET A 222 12.74 -3.85 12.08
CA MET A 222 11.97 -2.61 12.16
C MET A 222 12.24 -1.83 13.45
N LEU A 223 12.33 -2.52 14.61
CA LEU A 223 12.69 -1.90 15.88
C LEU A 223 14.08 -1.27 15.85
N TRP A 224 15.05 -1.97 15.27
CA TRP A 224 16.39 -1.43 15.09
C TRP A 224 16.38 -0.19 14.19
N LEU A 225 15.69 -0.27 13.05
CA LEU A 225 15.59 0.81 12.07
C LEU A 225 14.90 2.05 12.67
N SER A 226 13.76 1.88 13.37
CA SER A 226 13.00 2.99 13.93
C SER A 226 13.79 3.83 14.95
N ARG A 227 14.74 3.18 15.65
CA ARG A 227 15.64 3.86 16.60
C ARG A 227 16.80 4.60 15.94
N ARG A 228 17.08 4.31 14.66
CA ARG A 228 18.23 4.84 13.92
C ARG A 228 17.84 5.69 12.70
N GLN A 229 16.57 5.83 12.45
CA GLN A 229 16.06 6.65 11.35
C GLN A 229 16.31 8.14 11.64
N PHE A 230 16.68 8.87 10.61
CA PHE A 230 16.82 10.32 10.71
C PHE A 230 15.46 10.97 10.97
N LYS A 231 15.37 11.78 12.02
CA LYS A 231 14.16 12.54 12.39
C LYS A 231 14.12 13.94 11.79
N GLY A 232 15.27 14.42 11.31
CA GLY A 232 15.37 15.74 10.69
C GLY A 232 14.75 15.78 9.30
N ARG A 233 14.08 16.87 8.95
CA ARG A 233 13.57 17.16 7.61
C ARG A 233 14.33 18.35 7.04
N LEU A 234 14.59 18.35 5.74
CA LEU A 234 15.02 19.54 5.04
C LEU A 234 13.84 20.53 5.03
N LEU A 235 14.01 21.72 5.60
CA LEU A 235 12.94 22.71 5.70
C LEU A 235 12.91 23.62 4.46
N ALA A 236 14.07 24.00 3.95
CA ALA A 236 14.23 24.79 2.73
C ALA A 236 15.60 24.48 2.11
N GLU A 237 15.72 24.66 0.80
CA GLU A 237 16.95 24.80 0.06
C GLU A 237 17.01 26.27 -0.36
N GLU A 238 18.03 27.00 0.05
CA GLU A 238 18.28 28.38 -0.38
C GLU A 238 19.34 28.34 -1.46
N ASP A 239 19.03 28.91 -2.65
CA ASP A 239 19.93 29.06 -3.80
C ASP A 239 20.86 30.28 -3.63
#